data_652e388e69d81247a824198ede5fea88
#
_entry.id   652e388e69d81247a824198ede5fea88
#
_cell.length_a   1.000
_cell.length_b   1.000
_cell.length_c   1.000
_cell.angle_alpha   90.00
_cell.angle_beta   90.00
_cell.angle_gamma   90.00
#
_symmetry.space_group_name_H-M   'P 1'
#
loop_
_entity.id
_entity.type
_entity.pdbx_description
1 polymer ?
#
loop_
_entity_poly.entity_id
_entity_poly.type
_entity_poly.pdbx_seq_one_letter_code
_entity_poly.pdbx_strand_id
1 'polypeptide(L)'
;FSILLFDEIEKAHPSILDKFLQILEDGRMTDGQGNTVYFSETIIIFTSNLGIYTRGADGTREANVTSDMPYQEMSVRVREAIENYFKLDLGRPEILNRIGENIVVFDYIRPEVAVRILKSQVDKIIRNLQSEKRITVSLSDAAYQTLEEKALANLSNGGRGIGNIVENFLINPLARYLFDHEIFGDATLKIDEIQADALPPELKCS
;
A
#
# COMPACT_ATOMS: atom_id res chain seq x y z
N PHE A 1 25.53 4.79 -4.54
CA PHE A 1 24.53 4.13 -3.73
C PHE A 1 23.16 4.21 -4.41
N SER A 2 22.48 3.06 -4.59
CA SER A 2 21.21 2.95 -5.26
C SER A 2 20.23 2.10 -4.46
N ILE A 3 18.93 2.36 -4.63
CA ILE A 3 17.86 1.51 -4.10
C ILE A 3 17.06 1.01 -5.30
N LEU A 4 16.92 -0.30 -5.42
CA LEU A 4 16.13 -0.96 -6.45
C LEU A 4 14.92 -1.64 -5.80
N LEU A 5 13.73 -1.32 -6.27
CA LEU A 5 12.49 -1.93 -5.85
C LEU A 5 11.94 -2.80 -6.99
N PHE A 6 11.76 -4.08 -6.71
CA PHE A 6 11.11 -5.04 -7.61
C PHE A 6 9.75 -5.41 -7.01
N ASP A 7 8.70 -4.90 -7.62
CA ASP A 7 7.33 -5.09 -7.13
C ASP A 7 6.72 -6.38 -7.69
N GLU A 8 5.98 -7.11 -6.85
CA GLU A 8 5.26 -8.35 -7.20
C GLU A 8 6.19 -9.42 -7.82
N ILE A 9 7.28 -9.73 -7.13
CA ILE A 9 8.32 -10.66 -7.65
C ILE A 9 7.77 -12.06 -8.00
N GLU A 10 6.68 -12.49 -7.36
CA GLU A 10 6.02 -13.77 -7.65
C GLU A 10 5.40 -13.83 -9.05
N LYS A 11 5.22 -12.69 -9.72
CA LYS A 11 4.72 -12.61 -11.09
C LYS A 11 5.83 -12.70 -12.13
N ALA A 12 7.10 -12.62 -11.70
CA ALA A 12 8.23 -12.72 -12.61
C ALA A 12 8.35 -14.15 -13.17
N HIS A 13 8.81 -14.25 -14.41
CA HIS A 13 9.11 -15.56 -14.97
C HIS A 13 10.28 -16.21 -14.20
N PRO A 14 10.26 -17.54 -13.94
CA PRO A 14 11.31 -18.22 -13.16
C PRO A 14 12.75 -17.93 -13.64
N SER A 15 12.97 -17.79 -14.96
CA SER A 15 14.28 -17.43 -15.51
C SER A 15 14.80 -16.05 -15.07
N ILE A 16 13.92 -15.14 -14.67
CA ILE A 16 14.31 -13.83 -14.11
C ILE A 16 14.85 -14.03 -12.69
N LEU A 17 14.27 -14.93 -11.92
CA LEU A 17 14.72 -15.26 -10.57
C LEU A 17 16.14 -15.84 -10.57
N ASP A 18 16.52 -16.60 -11.61
CA ASP A 18 17.90 -17.09 -11.79
C ASP A 18 18.91 -15.92 -11.99
N LYS A 19 18.46 -14.80 -12.60
CA LYS A 19 19.30 -13.60 -12.71
C LYS A 19 19.45 -12.87 -11.38
N PHE A 20 18.40 -12.86 -10.56
CA PHE A 20 18.53 -12.32 -9.20
C PHE A 20 19.47 -13.12 -8.32
N LEU A 21 19.54 -14.45 -8.48
CA LEU A 21 20.55 -15.26 -7.80
C LEU A 21 21.95 -14.75 -8.12
N GLN A 22 22.27 -14.54 -9.40
CA GLN A 22 23.57 -14.01 -9.80
C GLN A 22 23.88 -12.66 -9.16
N ILE A 23 22.88 -11.75 -9.10
CA ILE A 23 23.05 -10.45 -8.45
C ILE A 23 23.28 -10.61 -6.94
N LEU A 24 22.51 -11.47 -6.28
CA LEU A 24 22.60 -11.69 -4.82
C LEU A 24 23.87 -12.45 -4.41
N GLU A 25 24.44 -13.27 -5.30
CA GLU A 25 25.67 -14.03 -5.06
C GLU A 25 26.92 -13.25 -5.40
N ASP A 26 26.96 -12.74 -6.62
CA ASP A 26 28.19 -12.13 -7.19
C ASP A 26 28.20 -10.60 -7.05
N GLY A 27 27.09 -9.98 -6.65
CA GLY A 27 26.95 -8.52 -6.63
C GLY A 27 27.05 -7.87 -8.02
N ARG A 28 26.86 -8.66 -9.09
CA ARG A 28 26.93 -8.21 -10.49
C ARG A 28 26.05 -9.03 -11.40
N MET A 29 25.74 -8.50 -12.57
CA MET A 29 25.02 -9.18 -13.63
C MET A 29 25.62 -8.80 -14.99
N THR A 30 25.74 -9.77 -15.89
CA THR A 30 26.14 -9.53 -17.27
C THR A 30 24.93 -9.57 -18.18
N ASP A 31 24.78 -8.53 -19.01
CA ASP A 31 23.70 -8.44 -19.99
C ASP A 31 23.95 -9.33 -21.23
N GLY A 32 22.97 -9.38 -22.13
CA GLY A 32 23.06 -10.18 -23.35
C GLY A 32 24.10 -9.68 -24.37
N GLN A 33 24.67 -8.49 -24.15
CA GLN A 33 25.73 -7.90 -24.98
C GLN A 33 27.14 -8.08 -24.39
N GLY A 34 27.24 -8.70 -23.20
CA GLY A 34 28.50 -8.93 -22.50
C GLY A 34 28.92 -7.78 -21.55
N ASN A 35 28.07 -6.75 -21.36
CA ASN A 35 28.38 -5.68 -20.41
C ASN A 35 28.05 -6.14 -18.98
N THR A 36 28.95 -5.85 -18.04
CA THR A 36 28.76 -6.20 -16.62
C THR A 36 28.33 -4.97 -15.83
N VAL A 37 27.22 -5.13 -15.11
CA VAL A 37 26.68 -4.14 -14.17
C VAL A 37 26.91 -4.62 -12.75
N TYR A 38 27.38 -3.73 -11.87
CA TYR A 38 27.68 -4.02 -10.47
C TYR A 38 26.59 -3.48 -9.54
N PHE A 39 26.25 -4.28 -8.51
CA PHE A 39 25.21 -4.01 -7.51
C PHE A 39 25.79 -3.95 -6.09
N SER A 40 27.11 -3.88 -5.92
CA SER A 40 27.80 -3.91 -4.62
C SER A 40 27.38 -2.78 -3.66
N GLU A 41 26.93 -1.65 -4.18
CA GLU A 41 26.44 -0.51 -3.39
C GLU A 41 24.93 -0.29 -3.56
N THR A 42 24.18 -1.37 -3.70
CA THR A 42 22.76 -1.32 -3.99
C THR A 42 21.96 -2.04 -2.89
N ILE A 43 20.92 -1.37 -2.38
CA ILE A 43 19.88 -2.04 -1.60
C ILE A 43 18.84 -2.56 -2.57
N ILE A 44 18.55 -3.86 -2.50
CA ILE A 44 17.54 -4.50 -3.33
C ILE A 44 16.34 -4.85 -2.45
N ILE A 45 15.16 -4.39 -2.83
CA ILE A 45 13.91 -4.64 -2.12
C ILE A 45 12.97 -5.38 -3.07
N PHE A 46 12.46 -6.52 -2.62
CA PHE A 46 11.41 -7.25 -3.31
C PHE A 46 10.10 -7.09 -2.54
N THR A 47 9.00 -6.81 -3.24
CA THR A 47 7.66 -6.93 -2.66
C THR A 47 6.96 -8.15 -3.22
N SER A 48 6.08 -8.76 -2.43
CA SER A 48 5.35 -9.95 -2.83
C SER A 48 4.06 -10.12 -2.05
N ASN A 49 3.08 -10.77 -2.67
CA ASN A 49 1.88 -11.30 -2.03
C ASN A 49 1.98 -12.81 -1.74
N LEU A 50 3.17 -13.38 -1.81
CA LEU A 50 3.40 -14.77 -1.45
C LEU A 50 2.98 -15.06 0.00
N GLY A 51 2.36 -16.21 0.19
CA GLY A 51 1.93 -16.67 1.51
C GLY A 51 0.60 -16.12 2.00
N ILE A 52 -0.03 -15.16 1.30
CA ILE A 52 -1.40 -14.72 1.61
C ILE A 52 -2.42 -15.79 1.22
N TYR A 53 -2.15 -16.50 0.14
CA TYR A 53 -2.94 -17.62 -0.34
C TYR A 53 -2.05 -18.84 -0.54
N THR A 54 -2.66 -20.02 -0.36
CA THR A 54 -2.05 -21.31 -0.68
C THR A 54 -2.91 -22.04 -1.72
N ARG A 55 -2.37 -23.13 -2.27
CA ARG A 55 -3.15 -24.05 -3.13
C ARG A 55 -3.77 -25.12 -2.27
N GLY A 56 -5.09 -25.27 -2.33
CA GLY A 56 -5.81 -26.41 -1.76
C GLY A 56 -5.44 -27.72 -2.47
N ALA A 57 -5.84 -28.84 -1.87
CA ALA A 57 -5.58 -30.18 -2.41
C ALA A 57 -6.20 -30.40 -3.81
N ASP A 58 -7.27 -29.68 -4.13
CA ASP A 58 -7.97 -29.71 -5.42
C ASP A 58 -7.41 -28.68 -6.44
N GLY A 59 -6.34 -27.96 -6.06
CA GLY A 59 -5.72 -26.90 -6.87
C GLY A 59 -6.42 -25.53 -6.76
N THR A 60 -7.46 -25.41 -5.95
CA THR A 60 -8.12 -24.11 -5.69
C THR A 60 -7.24 -23.20 -4.87
N ARG A 61 -7.50 -21.89 -4.98
CA ARG A 61 -6.79 -20.88 -4.21
C ARG A 61 -7.53 -20.68 -2.88
N GLU A 62 -6.86 -21.01 -1.79
CA GLU A 62 -7.39 -20.88 -0.43
C GLU A 62 -6.66 -19.75 0.33
N ALA A 63 -7.38 -19.03 1.20
CA ALA A 63 -6.77 -18.03 2.06
C ALA A 63 -5.91 -18.74 3.12
N ASN A 64 -4.60 -18.47 3.13
CA ASN A 64 -3.68 -18.95 4.15
C ASN A 64 -3.77 -18.16 5.44
N VAL A 65 -4.06 -16.86 5.30
CA VAL A 65 -4.17 -15.91 6.41
C VAL A 65 -5.37 -14.98 6.20
N THR A 66 -5.93 -14.50 7.30
CA THR A 66 -7.11 -13.64 7.32
C THR A 66 -6.89 -12.43 8.23
N SER A 67 -7.69 -11.38 8.06
CA SER A 67 -7.54 -10.12 8.78
C SER A 67 -7.88 -10.20 10.28
N ASP A 68 -8.58 -11.25 10.71
CA ASP A 68 -8.91 -11.51 12.12
C ASP A 68 -7.80 -12.26 12.86
N MET A 69 -6.86 -12.85 12.12
CA MET A 69 -5.74 -13.61 12.67
C MET A 69 -4.76 -12.69 13.41
N PRO A 70 -4.21 -13.10 14.59
CA PRO A 70 -3.13 -12.36 15.24
C PRO A 70 -1.89 -12.27 14.36
N TYR A 71 -1.21 -11.12 14.39
CA TYR A 71 -0.01 -10.88 13.55
C TYR A 71 1.06 -11.96 13.69
N GLN A 72 1.32 -12.43 14.91
CA GLN A 72 2.36 -13.44 15.16
C GLN A 72 2.06 -14.75 14.43
N GLU A 73 0.81 -15.22 14.50
CA GLU A 73 0.38 -16.43 13.79
C GLU A 73 0.42 -16.22 12.27
N MET A 74 -0.11 -15.08 11.80
CA MET A 74 -0.07 -14.70 10.41
C MET A 74 1.36 -14.67 9.86
N SER A 75 2.28 -14.05 10.60
CA SER A 75 3.69 -13.93 10.19
C SER A 75 4.37 -15.30 10.05
N VAL A 76 4.08 -16.24 10.95
CA VAL A 76 4.60 -17.62 10.86
C VAL A 76 4.06 -18.31 9.61
N ARG A 77 2.76 -18.30 9.40
CA ARG A 77 2.11 -18.95 8.24
C ARG A 77 2.60 -18.39 6.90
N VAL A 78 2.76 -17.06 6.83
CA VAL A 78 3.28 -16.41 5.61
C VAL A 78 4.71 -16.85 5.33
N ARG A 79 5.58 -16.86 6.35
CA ARG A 79 6.98 -17.30 6.21
C ARG A 79 7.08 -18.75 5.76
N GLU A 80 6.32 -19.66 6.39
CA GLU A 80 6.27 -21.07 6.00
C GLU A 80 5.81 -21.24 4.54
N ALA A 81 4.79 -20.49 4.13
CA ALA A 81 4.31 -20.55 2.75
C ALA A 81 5.34 -20.00 1.74
N ILE A 82 6.08 -18.94 2.10
CA ILE A 82 7.20 -18.41 1.28
C ILE A 82 8.30 -19.47 1.16
N GLU A 83 8.67 -20.12 2.26
CA GLU A 83 9.67 -21.19 2.24
C GLU A 83 9.24 -22.35 1.34
N ASN A 84 8.00 -22.80 1.46
CA ASN A 84 7.47 -23.88 0.63
C ASN A 84 7.44 -23.50 -0.84
N TYR A 85 7.07 -22.26 -1.17
CA TYR A 85 7.08 -21.78 -2.55
C TYR A 85 8.49 -21.86 -3.16
N PHE A 86 9.51 -21.35 -2.48
CA PHE A 86 10.87 -21.38 -3.01
C PHE A 86 11.46 -22.81 -3.01
N LYS A 87 11.18 -23.63 -2.01
CA LYS A 87 11.74 -24.99 -1.89
C LYS A 87 11.04 -25.99 -2.82
N LEU A 88 9.70 -25.93 -2.91
CA LEU A 88 8.89 -26.97 -3.55
C LEU A 88 8.35 -26.52 -4.91
N ASP A 89 7.71 -25.36 -4.98
CA ASP A 89 7.05 -24.91 -6.21
C ASP A 89 8.07 -24.39 -7.23
N LEU A 90 9.01 -23.58 -6.78
CA LEU A 90 10.02 -22.98 -7.63
C LEU A 90 11.27 -23.87 -7.76
N GLY A 91 11.59 -24.69 -6.76
CA GLY A 91 12.81 -25.52 -6.71
C GLY A 91 14.10 -24.69 -6.64
N ARG A 92 14.06 -23.56 -5.92
CA ARG A 92 15.18 -22.62 -5.78
C ARG A 92 15.41 -22.24 -4.30
N PRO A 93 15.75 -23.20 -3.43
CA PRO A 93 16.00 -22.93 -2.01
C PRO A 93 17.19 -21.97 -1.78
N GLU A 94 18.12 -21.88 -2.74
CA GLU A 94 19.26 -20.99 -2.68
C GLU A 94 18.88 -19.50 -2.60
N ILE A 95 17.74 -19.10 -3.18
CA ILE A 95 17.24 -17.72 -3.07
C ILE A 95 16.93 -17.39 -1.61
N LEU A 96 16.26 -18.30 -0.90
CA LEU A 96 15.97 -18.13 0.53
C LEU A 96 17.26 -18.00 1.36
N ASN A 97 18.26 -18.82 1.05
CA ASN A 97 19.54 -18.76 1.75
C ASN A 97 20.23 -17.39 1.60
N ARG A 98 20.01 -16.72 0.46
CA ARG A 98 20.57 -15.38 0.21
C ARG A 98 19.73 -14.26 0.84
N ILE A 99 18.42 -14.41 0.86
CA ILE A 99 17.51 -13.47 1.54
C ILE A 99 17.69 -13.59 3.07
N GLY A 100 17.84 -14.81 3.58
CA GLY A 100 18.04 -15.11 5.00
C GLY A 100 16.86 -14.58 5.84
N GLU A 101 17.17 -13.96 6.96
CA GLU A 101 16.19 -13.40 7.89
C GLU A 101 15.55 -12.07 7.42
N ASN A 102 15.93 -11.56 6.25
CA ASN A 102 15.48 -10.25 5.75
C ASN A 102 14.06 -10.30 5.13
N ILE A 103 13.21 -11.17 5.63
CA ILE A 103 11.79 -11.23 5.25
C ILE A 103 10.99 -10.45 6.27
N VAL A 104 10.33 -9.38 5.81
CA VAL A 104 9.42 -8.56 6.61
C VAL A 104 7.99 -8.84 6.18
N VAL A 105 7.19 -9.38 7.08
CA VAL A 105 5.77 -9.62 6.86
C VAL A 105 4.99 -8.38 7.30
N PHE A 106 4.21 -7.79 6.40
CA PHE A 106 3.32 -6.68 6.72
C PHE A 106 2.00 -7.23 7.26
N ASP A 107 1.50 -6.61 8.33
CA ASP A 107 0.17 -6.91 8.86
C ASP A 107 -0.94 -6.35 7.97
N TYR A 108 -2.14 -6.88 8.11
CA TYR A 108 -3.34 -6.20 7.63
C TYR A 108 -3.50 -4.84 8.29
N ILE A 109 -4.11 -3.91 7.58
CA ILE A 109 -4.42 -2.61 8.16
C ILE A 109 -5.53 -2.80 9.20
N ARG A 110 -5.16 -2.72 10.48
CA ARG A 110 -6.07 -2.78 11.61
C ARG A 110 -6.84 -1.47 11.74
N PRO A 111 -8.04 -1.48 12.37
CA PRO A 111 -8.87 -0.27 12.49
C PRO A 111 -8.13 0.94 13.05
N GLU A 112 -7.34 0.78 14.10
CA GLU A 112 -6.58 1.85 14.72
C GLU A 112 -5.47 2.41 13.81
N VAL A 113 -4.91 1.57 12.94
CA VAL A 113 -3.93 1.98 11.93
C VAL A 113 -4.63 2.71 10.79
N ALA A 114 -5.81 2.24 10.38
CA ALA A 114 -6.62 2.87 9.34
C ALA A 114 -6.98 4.32 9.71
N VAL A 115 -7.41 4.55 10.95
CA VAL A 115 -7.71 5.90 11.46
C VAL A 115 -6.47 6.81 11.41
N ARG A 116 -5.30 6.29 11.77
CA ARG A 116 -4.04 7.07 11.67
C ARG A 116 -3.66 7.37 10.22
N ILE A 117 -3.85 6.43 9.30
CA ILE A 117 -3.61 6.64 7.87
C ILE A 117 -4.56 7.70 7.34
N LEU A 118 -5.86 7.59 7.64
CA LEU A 118 -6.87 8.57 7.26
C LEU A 118 -6.47 9.98 7.72
N LYS A 119 -6.15 10.13 9.01
CA LYS A 119 -5.73 11.40 9.59
C LYS A 119 -4.52 11.97 8.86
N SER A 120 -3.50 11.14 8.65
CA SER A 120 -2.28 11.58 7.94
C SER A 120 -2.56 12.05 6.51
N GLN A 121 -3.48 11.39 5.79
CA GLN A 121 -3.87 11.79 4.43
C GLN A 121 -4.68 13.11 4.45
N VAL A 122 -5.65 13.24 5.34
CA VAL A 122 -6.41 14.49 5.50
C VAL A 122 -5.50 15.65 5.85
N ASP A 123 -4.63 15.48 6.84
CA ASP A 123 -3.66 16.50 7.26
C ASP A 123 -2.70 16.90 6.11
N LYS A 124 -2.31 15.97 5.25
CA LYS A 124 -1.50 16.25 4.07
C LYS A 124 -2.25 17.11 3.06
N ILE A 125 -3.51 16.83 2.81
CA ILE A 125 -4.35 17.61 1.88
C ILE A 125 -4.53 19.03 2.40
N ILE A 126 -4.86 19.20 3.69
CA ILE A 126 -5.01 20.51 4.33
C ILE A 126 -3.73 21.33 4.20
N ARG A 127 -2.58 20.71 4.52
CA ARG A 127 -1.28 21.40 4.39
C ARG A 127 -0.96 21.79 2.95
N ASN A 128 -1.24 20.92 1.98
CA ASN A 128 -1.01 21.25 0.57
C ASN A 128 -1.88 22.42 0.10
N LEU A 129 -3.17 22.44 0.47
CA LEU A 129 -4.06 23.56 0.14
C LEU A 129 -3.57 24.86 0.76
N GLN A 130 -3.11 24.83 2.01
CA GLN A 130 -2.55 25.99 2.69
C GLN A 130 -1.27 26.49 2.01
N SER A 131 -0.35 25.57 1.67
CA SER A 131 0.96 25.95 1.11
C SER A 131 0.88 26.40 -0.36
N GLU A 132 0.07 25.72 -1.17
CA GLU A 132 0.01 25.95 -2.62
C GLU A 132 -1.05 26.97 -3.03
N LYS A 133 -2.17 27.03 -2.30
CA LYS A 133 -3.33 27.85 -2.64
C LYS A 133 -3.65 28.92 -1.59
N ARG A 134 -2.99 28.90 -0.41
CA ARG A 134 -3.31 29.78 0.73
C ARG A 134 -4.77 29.64 1.20
N ILE A 135 -5.35 28.44 1.02
CA ILE A 135 -6.67 28.10 1.50
C ILE A 135 -6.51 27.31 2.80
N THR A 136 -7.02 27.86 3.90
CA THR A 136 -7.07 27.20 5.20
C THR A 136 -8.34 26.37 5.28
N VAL A 137 -8.22 25.05 5.35
CA VAL A 137 -9.35 24.14 5.49
C VAL A 137 -9.32 23.48 6.87
N SER A 138 -10.47 23.40 7.51
CA SER A 138 -10.69 22.61 8.73
C SER A 138 -11.92 21.70 8.58
N LEU A 139 -11.90 20.58 9.27
CA LEU A 139 -13.04 19.66 9.35
C LEU A 139 -13.65 19.72 10.74
N SER A 140 -14.99 19.69 10.80
CA SER A 140 -15.71 19.42 12.05
C SER A 140 -15.52 17.97 12.49
N ASP A 141 -15.82 17.68 13.75
CA ASP A 141 -15.80 16.30 14.27
C ASP A 141 -16.79 15.42 13.48
N ALA A 142 -17.96 15.94 13.12
CA ALA A 142 -18.96 15.21 12.34
C ALA A 142 -18.46 14.86 10.93
N ALA A 143 -17.81 15.80 10.23
CA ALA A 143 -17.23 15.55 8.92
C ALA A 143 -16.11 14.50 9.02
N TYR A 144 -15.26 14.59 10.04
CA TYR A 144 -14.20 13.64 10.27
C TYR A 144 -14.73 12.22 10.59
N GLN A 145 -15.75 12.12 11.43
CA GLN A 145 -16.40 10.85 11.78
C GLN A 145 -16.99 10.17 10.54
N THR A 146 -17.61 10.92 9.62
CA THR A 146 -18.12 10.36 8.36
C THR A 146 -17.01 9.71 7.53
N LEU A 147 -15.86 10.37 7.41
CA LEU A 147 -14.68 9.80 6.70
C LEU A 147 -14.18 8.54 7.41
N GLU A 148 -14.11 8.55 8.73
CA GLU A 148 -13.65 7.42 9.54
C GLU A 148 -14.57 6.21 9.38
N GLU A 149 -15.87 6.37 9.47
CA GLU A 149 -16.86 5.31 9.27
C GLU A 149 -16.75 4.68 7.86
N LYS A 150 -16.63 5.51 6.82
CA LYS A 150 -16.45 5.02 5.44
C LYS A 150 -15.11 4.32 5.25
N ALA A 151 -14.02 4.80 5.87
CA ALA A 151 -12.71 4.17 5.80
C ALA A 151 -12.69 2.81 6.52
N LEU A 152 -13.30 2.71 7.70
CA LEU A 152 -13.40 1.47 8.47
C LEU A 152 -14.26 0.42 7.77
N ALA A 153 -15.32 0.82 7.07
CA ALA A 153 -16.15 -0.08 6.28
C ALA A 153 -15.42 -0.67 5.06
N ASN A 154 -14.30 -0.10 4.63
CA ASN A 154 -13.55 -0.48 3.43
C ASN A 154 -12.14 -1.05 3.71
N LEU A 155 -11.88 -1.57 4.90
CA LEU A 155 -10.56 -2.09 5.31
C LEU A 155 -10.05 -3.24 4.44
N SER A 156 -10.95 -4.03 3.84
CA SER A 156 -10.59 -5.13 2.93
C SER A 156 -9.74 -4.67 1.72
N ASN A 157 -9.85 -3.40 1.32
CA ASN A 157 -9.08 -2.81 0.24
C ASN A 157 -7.74 -2.19 0.70
N GLY A 158 -7.39 -2.36 1.97
CA GLY A 158 -6.13 -1.88 2.54
C GLY A 158 -5.95 -0.36 2.46
N GLY A 159 -4.72 0.10 2.40
CA GLY A 159 -4.40 1.53 2.33
C GLY A 159 -4.92 2.24 1.08
N ARG A 160 -5.04 1.53 -0.04
CA ARG A 160 -5.66 2.07 -1.27
C ARG A 160 -7.15 2.36 -1.06
N GLY A 161 -7.85 1.52 -0.29
CA GLY A 161 -9.26 1.75 0.06
C GLY A 161 -9.44 3.04 0.84
N ILE A 162 -8.57 3.33 1.82
CA ILE A 162 -8.60 4.59 2.58
C ILE A 162 -8.33 5.78 1.66
N GLY A 163 -7.34 5.67 0.75
CA GLY A 163 -7.06 6.71 -0.26
C GLY A 163 -8.28 7.03 -1.13
N ASN A 164 -8.96 6.00 -1.62
CA ASN A 164 -10.18 6.16 -2.42
C ASN A 164 -11.32 6.83 -1.63
N ILE A 165 -11.46 6.53 -0.33
CA ILE A 165 -12.44 7.21 0.53
C ILE A 165 -12.11 8.69 0.64
N VAL A 166 -10.86 9.04 0.93
CA VAL A 166 -10.42 10.44 1.01
C VAL A 166 -10.63 11.15 -0.32
N GLU A 167 -10.33 10.52 -1.44
CA GLU A 167 -10.54 11.09 -2.77
C GLU A 167 -12.03 11.33 -3.06
N ASN A 168 -12.88 10.33 -2.84
CA ASN A 168 -14.29 10.40 -3.21
C ASN A 168 -15.12 11.29 -2.27
N PHE A 169 -14.80 11.30 -0.97
CA PHE A 169 -15.63 11.98 0.05
C PHE A 169 -15.01 13.29 0.55
N LEU A 170 -13.76 13.59 0.24
CA LEU A 170 -13.12 14.85 0.62
C LEU A 170 -12.55 15.59 -0.59
N ILE A 171 -11.61 15.02 -1.34
CA ILE A 171 -10.88 15.75 -2.38
C ILE A 171 -11.82 16.19 -3.49
N ASN A 172 -12.55 15.25 -4.09
CA ASN A 172 -13.44 15.55 -5.21
C ASN A 172 -14.59 16.49 -4.84
N PRO A 173 -15.30 16.30 -3.70
CA PRO A 173 -16.32 17.25 -3.26
C PRO A 173 -15.74 18.63 -2.94
N LEU A 174 -14.56 18.69 -2.30
CA LEU A 174 -13.92 19.95 -1.98
C LEU A 174 -13.49 20.71 -3.23
N ALA A 175 -12.92 20.01 -4.22
CA ALA A 175 -12.54 20.61 -5.49
C ALA A 175 -13.76 21.22 -6.22
N ARG A 176 -14.90 20.52 -6.22
CA ARG A 176 -16.16 21.06 -6.78
C ARG A 176 -16.65 22.26 -5.98
N TYR A 177 -16.69 22.16 -4.65
CA TYR A 177 -17.12 23.27 -3.80
C TYR A 177 -16.29 24.54 -4.05
N LEU A 178 -14.97 24.42 -4.09
CA LEU A 178 -14.06 25.54 -4.35
C LEU A 178 -14.29 26.14 -5.74
N PHE A 179 -14.51 25.31 -6.75
CA PHE A 179 -14.79 25.74 -8.12
C PHE A 179 -16.14 26.47 -8.23
N ASP A 180 -17.21 25.87 -7.68
CA ASP A 180 -18.58 26.40 -7.78
C ASP A 180 -18.75 27.74 -7.02
N HIS A 181 -17.93 27.95 -5.98
CA HIS A 181 -17.93 29.20 -5.20
C HIS A 181 -16.81 30.16 -5.59
N GLU A 182 -16.12 29.89 -6.71
CA GLU A 182 -15.02 30.73 -7.25
C GLU A 182 -13.89 30.99 -6.23
N ILE A 183 -13.59 30.01 -5.34
CA ILE A 183 -12.54 30.11 -4.33
C ILE A 183 -11.24 29.60 -4.90
N PHE A 184 -10.33 30.49 -5.28
CA PHE A 184 -9.05 30.13 -5.92
C PHE A 184 -7.82 30.37 -5.04
N GLY A 185 -7.99 31.02 -3.88
CA GLY A 185 -6.93 31.29 -2.90
C GLY A 185 -7.38 32.24 -1.78
N ASP A 186 -6.49 32.41 -0.79
CA ASP A 186 -6.66 33.37 0.32
C ASP A 186 -8.01 33.24 1.07
N ALA A 187 -8.45 32.02 1.33
CA ALA A 187 -9.73 31.75 1.97
C ALA A 187 -9.58 30.84 3.20
N THR A 188 -10.53 30.97 4.11
CA THR A 188 -10.71 30.05 5.25
C THR A 188 -12.05 29.35 5.10
N LEU A 189 -12.04 28.03 5.18
CA LEU A 189 -13.21 27.18 4.99
C LEU A 189 -13.27 26.16 6.11
N LYS A 190 -14.46 25.98 6.68
CA LYS A 190 -14.73 24.90 7.61
C LYS A 190 -15.73 23.93 6.97
N ILE A 191 -15.34 22.67 6.83
CA ILE A 191 -16.22 21.60 6.39
C ILE A 191 -17.04 21.14 7.61
N ASP A 192 -18.30 21.51 7.65
CA ASP A 192 -19.20 21.18 8.76
C ASP A 192 -19.78 19.77 8.66
N GLU A 193 -20.09 19.33 7.43
CA GLU A 193 -20.71 18.03 7.17
C GLU A 193 -20.29 17.50 5.78
N ILE A 194 -20.13 16.18 5.70
CA ILE A 194 -19.96 15.45 4.44
C ILE A 194 -21.26 14.68 4.17
N GLN A 195 -21.99 15.06 3.13
CA GLN A 195 -23.20 14.37 2.69
C GLN A 195 -22.80 13.17 1.83
N ALA A 196 -22.44 12.08 2.51
CA ALA A 196 -21.88 10.88 1.89
C ALA A 196 -22.92 10.08 1.06
N ASP A 197 -24.20 10.29 1.28
CA ASP A 197 -25.31 9.60 0.58
C ASP A 197 -25.79 10.39 -0.64
N ALA A 198 -25.32 11.63 -0.84
CA ALA A 198 -25.55 12.38 -2.07
C ALA A 198 -24.78 11.73 -3.24
N LEU A 199 -25.30 11.87 -4.45
CA LEU A 199 -24.69 11.31 -5.67
C LEU A 199 -24.52 12.43 -6.71
N PRO A 200 -23.31 12.98 -6.84
CA PRO A 200 -22.06 12.71 -6.09
C PRO A 200 -22.07 13.24 -4.64
N PRO A 201 -21.17 12.76 -3.76
CA PRO A 201 -21.04 13.28 -2.40
C PRO A 201 -20.82 14.80 -2.38
N GLU A 202 -21.40 15.50 -1.40
CA GLU A 202 -21.37 16.97 -1.28
C GLU A 202 -20.84 17.41 0.09
N LEU A 203 -20.33 18.65 0.16
CA LEU A 203 -19.86 19.26 1.40
C LEU A 203 -20.81 20.39 1.79
N LYS A 204 -21.10 20.51 3.09
CA LYS A 204 -21.61 21.72 3.70
C LYS A 204 -20.45 22.42 4.40
N CYS A 205 -20.23 23.66 4.04
CA CYS A 205 -19.13 24.45 4.54
C CYS A 205 -19.62 25.81 5.07
N SER A 206 -18.89 26.32 6.07
CA SER A 206 -19.02 27.65 6.63
C SER A 206 -17.70 28.44 6.60
#